data_182645fb7cb891660a560dc5f2f067e3
#
_entry.id   182645fb7cb891660a560dc5f2f067e3
#
_cell.length_a   1.000
_cell.length_b   1.000
_cell.length_c   1.000
_cell.angle_alpha   90.00
_cell.angle_beta   90.00
_cell.angle_gamma   90.00
#
_symmetry.space_group_name_H-M   'P 1'
#
loop_
_entity.id
_entity.type
_entity.pdbx_description
1 polymer ?
#
loop_
_entity_poly.entity_id
_entity_poly.type
_entity_poly.pdbx_seq_one_letter_code
_entity_poly.pdbx_strand_id
1 'polypeptide(L)'
;MPQHASAKKRVRTNERDRVKNRTVKSQVRGAVKRVRAALGEEEAPGALRQAHSVLDNATRKGVIHRKTVDRMKSRLAKAVNRAVAE
;
A
#
# COMPACT_ATOMS: atom_id res chain seq x y z
N MET A 1 21.06 1.51 -34.18
CA MET A 1 21.84 2.10 -33.09
C MET A 1 21.52 1.45 -31.78
N PRO A 2 22.54 1.08 -30.96
CA PRO A 2 22.30 0.45 -29.66
C PRO A 2 21.43 1.29 -28.73
N GLN A 3 21.54 2.61 -28.81
CA GLN A 3 20.78 3.52 -27.97
C GLN A 3 19.28 3.46 -28.18
N HIS A 4 18.83 3.20 -29.42
CA HIS A 4 17.39 3.09 -29.73
C HIS A 4 16.78 1.83 -29.13
N ALA A 5 17.50 0.71 -29.17
CA ALA A 5 17.03 -0.54 -28.59
C ALA A 5 16.91 -0.42 -27.06
N SER A 6 17.90 0.21 -26.42
CA SER A 6 17.89 0.46 -24.96
C SER A 6 16.73 1.38 -24.57
N ALA A 7 16.51 2.45 -25.35
CA ALA A 7 15.43 3.40 -25.08
C ALA A 7 14.06 2.74 -25.19
N LYS A 8 13.84 1.91 -26.21
CA LYS A 8 12.59 1.17 -26.36
C LYS A 8 12.35 0.20 -25.21
N LYS A 9 13.39 -0.48 -24.78
CA LYS A 9 13.32 -1.40 -23.65
C LYS A 9 12.96 -0.67 -22.36
N ARG A 10 13.59 0.50 -22.10
CA ARG A 10 13.29 1.33 -20.93
C ARG A 10 11.84 1.82 -20.93
N VAL A 11 11.34 2.24 -22.08
CA VAL A 11 9.96 2.72 -22.20
C VAL A 11 8.99 1.59 -21.83
N ARG A 12 9.20 0.38 -22.36
CA ARG A 12 8.36 -0.78 -22.02
C ARG A 12 8.45 -1.16 -20.56
N THR A 13 9.66 -1.15 -19.99
CA THR A 13 9.89 -1.48 -18.58
C THR A 13 9.23 -0.44 -17.68
N ASN A 14 9.41 0.85 -17.99
CA ASN A 14 8.81 1.94 -17.22
C ASN A 14 7.29 1.89 -17.24
N GLU A 15 6.70 1.55 -18.39
CA GLU A 15 5.26 1.44 -18.51
C GLU A 15 4.71 0.26 -17.70
N ARG A 16 5.40 -0.88 -17.74
CA ARG A 16 5.07 -2.05 -16.94
C ARG A 16 5.14 -1.72 -15.45
N ASP A 17 6.22 -1.04 -15.03
CA ASP A 17 6.40 -0.65 -13.64
C ASP A 17 5.34 0.36 -13.20
N ARG A 18 4.97 1.28 -14.06
CA ARG A 18 3.92 2.26 -13.78
C ARG A 18 2.58 1.58 -13.51
N VAL A 19 2.21 0.61 -14.36
CA VAL A 19 0.96 -0.15 -14.20
C VAL A 19 1.01 -0.96 -12.91
N LYS A 20 2.11 -1.64 -12.65
CA LYS A 20 2.32 -2.42 -11.43
C LYS A 20 2.23 -1.53 -10.19
N ASN A 21 2.87 -0.37 -10.21
CA ASN A 21 2.87 0.59 -9.10
C ASN A 21 1.47 1.13 -8.85
N ARG A 22 0.73 1.44 -9.91
CA ARG A 22 -0.66 1.90 -9.80
C ARG A 22 -1.53 0.83 -9.14
N THR A 23 -1.37 -0.43 -9.52
CA THR A 23 -2.11 -1.54 -8.94
C THR A 23 -1.82 -1.67 -7.44
N VAL A 24 -0.54 -1.62 -7.05
CA VAL A 24 -0.13 -1.71 -5.65
C VAL A 24 -0.68 -0.53 -4.85
N LYS A 25 -0.58 0.69 -5.38
CA LYS A 25 -1.11 1.89 -4.71
C LYS A 25 -2.62 1.81 -4.53
N SER A 26 -3.33 1.25 -5.51
CA SER A 26 -4.77 1.03 -5.43
C SER A 26 -5.10 0.03 -4.32
N GLN A 27 -4.35 -1.06 -4.21
CA GLN A 27 -4.51 -2.04 -3.15
C GLN A 27 -4.30 -1.43 -1.77
N VAL A 28 -3.28 -0.57 -1.62
CA VAL A 28 -3.00 0.14 -0.37
C VAL A 28 -4.16 1.05 0.00
N ARG A 29 -4.65 1.85 -0.94
CA ARG A 29 -5.79 2.74 -0.68
C ARG A 29 -7.03 1.97 -0.29
N GLY A 30 -7.29 0.85 -0.97
CA GLY A 30 -8.42 -0.01 -0.65
C GLY A 30 -8.33 -0.61 0.75
N ALA A 31 -7.14 -1.06 1.13
CA ALA A 31 -6.91 -1.63 2.47
C ALA A 31 -7.11 -0.58 3.57
N VAL A 32 -6.57 0.62 3.38
CA VAL A 32 -6.74 1.73 4.32
C VAL A 32 -8.21 2.11 4.46
N LYS A 33 -8.91 2.18 3.34
CA LYS A 33 -10.33 2.51 3.32
C LYS A 33 -11.16 1.47 4.08
N ARG A 34 -10.83 0.19 3.94
CA ARG A 34 -11.51 -0.88 4.68
C ARG A 34 -11.32 -0.76 6.18
N VAL A 35 -10.10 -0.43 6.63
CA VAL A 35 -9.84 -0.22 8.05
C VAL A 35 -10.68 0.95 8.57
N ARG A 36 -10.71 2.06 7.85
CA ARG A 36 -11.48 3.24 8.25
C ARG A 36 -12.98 2.95 8.30
N ALA A 37 -13.48 2.17 7.33
CA ALA A 37 -14.88 1.78 7.30
C ALA A 37 -15.24 0.82 8.43
N ALA A 38 -14.28 0.05 8.93
CA ALA A 38 -14.49 -0.95 9.97
C ALA A 38 -14.23 -0.42 11.40
N LEU A 39 -13.87 0.87 11.53
CA LEU A 39 -13.58 1.44 12.85
C LEU A 39 -14.78 1.30 13.77
N GLY A 40 -14.53 0.75 14.97
CA GLY A 40 -15.59 0.49 15.94
C GLY A 40 -16.36 -0.81 15.71
N GLU A 41 -16.05 -1.52 14.64
CA GLU A 41 -16.71 -2.79 14.31
C GLU A 41 -15.83 -3.98 14.71
N GLU A 42 -16.43 -5.17 14.76
CA GLU A 42 -15.70 -6.40 15.11
C GLU A 42 -14.61 -6.72 14.08
N GLU A 43 -14.81 -6.33 12.83
CA GLU A 43 -13.88 -6.62 11.73
C GLU A 43 -12.62 -5.76 11.76
N ALA A 44 -12.58 -4.70 12.58
CA ALA A 44 -11.47 -3.75 12.56
C ALA A 44 -10.09 -4.41 12.76
N PRO A 45 -9.89 -5.30 13.76
CA PRO A 45 -8.59 -5.95 13.92
C PRO A 45 -8.17 -6.78 12.71
N GLY A 46 -9.11 -7.49 12.08
CA GLY A 46 -8.85 -8.28 10.87
C GLY A 46 -8.49 -7.39 9.70
N ALA A 47 -9.23 -6.30 9.50
CA ALA A 47 -8.96 -5.33 8.46
C ALA A 47 -7.58 -4.68 8.66
N LEU A 48 -7.23 -4.38 9.91
CA LEU A 48 -5.92 -3.82 10.25
C LEU A 48 -4.79 -4.78 9.89
N ARG A 49 -4.93 -6.06 10.20
CA ARG A 49 -3.93 -7.07 9.84
C ARG A 49 -3.77 -7.17 8.34
N GLN A 50 -4.86 -7.16 7.58
CA GLN A 50 -4.80 -7.18 6.12
C GLN A 50 -4.11 -5.93 5.57
N ALA A 51 -4.43 -4.77 6.14
CA ALA A 51 -3.79 -3.51 5.74
C ALA A 51 -2.28 -3.55 5.99
N HIS A 52 -1.85 -4.07 7.13
CA HIS A 52 -0.42 -4.22 7.44
C HIS A 52 0.26 -5.11 6.42
N SER A 53 -0.36 -6.23 6.05
CA SER A 53 0.17 -7.14 5.03
C SER A 53 0.31 -6.46 3.67
N VAL A 54 -0.71 -5.73 3.24
CA VAL A 54 -0.70 -4.99 1.97
C VAL A 54 0.39 -3.93 1.96
N LEU A 55 0.52 -3.18 3.07
CA LEU A 55 1.54 -2.14 3.21
C LEU A 55 2.95 -2.72 3.19
N ASP A 56 3.16 -3.83 3.91
CA ASP A 56 4.46 -4.50 3.93
C ASP A 56 4.85 -5.03 2.55
N ASN A 57 3.88 -5.57 1.79
CA ASN A 57 4.12 -6.01 0.42
C ASN A 57 4.47 -4.84 -0.49
N ALA A 58 3.81 -3.69 -0.32
CA ALA A 58 4.12 -2.47 -1.09
C ALA A 58 5.54 -2.00 -0.85
N THR A 59 6.01 -2.07 0.41
CA THR A 59 7.39 -1.75 0.76
C THR A 59 8.37 -2.73 0.12
N ARG A 60 8.07 -4.03 0.20
CA ARG A 60 8.91 -5.08 -0.36
C ARG A 60 9.06 -4.91 -1.88
N LYS A 61 7.99 -4.50 -2.55
CA LYS A 61 8.02 -4.25 -4.00
C LYS A 61 8.66 -2.92 -4.36
N GLY A 62 9.01 -2.10 -3.37
CA GLY A 62 9.65 -0.81 -3.60
C GLY A 62 8.71 0.28 -4.11
N VAL A 63 7.41 0.08 -4.00
CA VAL A 63 6.40 1.05 -4.48
C VAL A 63 6.22 2.19 -3.50
N ILE A 64 6.26 1.88 -2.18
CA ILE A 64 6.11 2.88 -1.13
C ILE A 64 7.31 2.76 -0.19
N HIS A 65 7.84 3.92 0.22
CA HIS A 65 8.99 3.96 1.13
C HIS A 65 8.61 3.42 2.50
N ARG A 66 9.54 2.69 3.13
CA ARG A 66 9.33 2.06 4.43
C ARG A 66 8.87 3.05 5.51
N LYS A 67 9.46 4.24 5.55
CA LYS A 67 9.08 5.25 6.53
C LYS A 67 7.61 5.67 6.39
N THR A 68 7.14 5.78 5.15
CA THR A 68 5.75 6.11 4.87
C THR A 68 4.83 4.99 5.34
N VAL A 69 5.22 3.73 5.06
CA VAL A 69 4.44 2.55 5.48
C VAL A 69 4.39 2.47 7.01
N ASP A 70 5.52 2.65 7.69
CA ASP A 70 5.56 2.61 9.16
C ASP A 70 4.64 3.66 9.77
N ARG A 71 4.62 4.86 9.20
CA ARG A 71 3.73 5.94 9.63
C ARG A 71 2.26 5.58 9.42
N MET A 72 1.93 5.02 8.26
CA MET A 72 0.57 4.59 7.95
C MET A 72 0.10 3.48 8.89
N LYS A 73 0.96 2.48 9.11
CA LYS A 73 0.65 1.37 10.04
C LYS A 73 0.38 1.90 11.44
N SER A 74 1.22 2.81 11.93
CA SER A 74 1.06 3.40 13.26
C SER A 74 -0.26 4.18 13.37
N ARG A 75 -0.57 4.99 12.37
CA ARG A 75 -1.81 5.78 12.35
C ARG A 75 -3.06 4.90 12.33
N LEU A 76 -3.03 3.85 11.52
CA LEU A 76 -4.15 2.91 11.44
C LEU A 76 -4.34 2.17 12.76
N ALA A 77 -3.26 1.69 13.37
CA ALA A 77 -3.31 1.00 14.65
C ALA A 77 -3.89 1.89 15.74
N LYS A 78 -3.44 3.14 15.79
CA LYS A 78 -3.95 4.11 16.76
C LYS A 78 -5.43 4.40 16.54
N ALA A 79 -5.86 4.52 15.28
CA ALA A 79 -7.27 4.76 14.97
C ALA A 79 -8.15 3.59 15.44
N VAL A 80 -7.71 2.36 15.19
CA VAL A 80 -8.44 1.16 15.63
C VAL A 80 -8.51 1.09 17.15
N ASN A 81 -7.39 1.33 17.83
CA ASN A 81 -7.35 1.31 19.30
C ASN A 81 -8.22 2.40 19.92
N ARG A 82 -8.21 3.60 19.31
CA ARG A 82 -9.03 4.71 19.78
C ARG A 82 -10.52 4.40 19.66
N ALA A 83 -10.92 3.78 18.53
CA ALA A 83 -12.31 3.43 18.29
C ALA A 83 -12.81 2.38 19.29
N VAL A 84 -11.94 1.44 19.69
CA VAL A 84 -12.27 0.45 20.73
C VAL A 84 -12.42 1.12 22.11
N ALA A 85 -11.56 2.11 22.42
CA ALA A 85 -11.60 2.81 23.69
C ALA A 85 -12.84 3.68 23.88
N GLU A 86 -13.43 4.14 22.77
CA GLU A 86 -14.66 4.92 22.80
C GLU A 86 -15.88 4.03 22.99
#